data_4a5ecbe5b1d82268f88778c42e27d56a
#
_entry.id   4a5ecbe5b1d82268f88778c42e27d56a
#
_cell.length_a   1.000
_cell.length_b   1.000
_cell.length_c   1.000
_cell.angle_alpha   90.00
_cell.angle_beta   90.00
_cell.angle_gamma   90.00
#
_symmetry.space_group_name_H-M   'P 1'
#
loop_
_entity.id
_entity.type
_entity.pdbx_description
1 polymer ?
#
loop_
_entity_poly.entity_id
_entity_poly.type
_entity_poly.pdbx_seq_one_letter_code
_entity_poly.pdbx_strand_id
1 'polypeptide(L)'
;MPPDYLHNHKDFSALLDILEGETGIKAGLIEKDYWIMQVLYGLNKMGLDFELKGGTSLSKGYRIIDRFSEDIDIYIHPPPELGVNENSKNTKTKAVDGRKKYYDWLAEHITIDGIVAKERDTEFDDLEYYRSGGIRLKYENKKDQVEGLKASILLEAGFDTVIPNRKITISSWAYDKGVESIQIIDNRAVDTKCYHPGYTFVEKLQTIAKRFRLDQSNEKEKPNFMRQYYDVYCLLNDKEVLDFIGTEEYHAHKKKRFPAVDFEIPIAKNEAFILTNAEVRADFKAKYNTTKALYYKGQPDFDELFTRIGQHVNNL
;
A
#
# COMPACT_ATOMS: atom_id res chain seq x y z
N MET A 1 15.57 27.22 -19.95
CA MET A 1 15.34 25.87 -20.50
C MET A 1 13.87 25.58 -20.38
N PRO A 2 13.23 24.80 -21.25
CA PRO A 2 11.85 24.39 -21.04
C PRO A 2 11.72 23.63 -19.71
N PRO A 3 10.53 23.66 -19.09
CA PRO A 3 10.29 22.88 -17.87
C PRO A 3 10.55 21.39 -18.13
N ASP A 4 11.17 20.72 -17.17
CA ASP A 4 11.41 19.27 -17.17
C ASP A 4 10.91 18.68 -15.87
N TYR A 5 10.91 17.35 -15.73
CA TYR A 5 10.56 16.69 -14.47
C TYR A 5 11.60 17.01 -13.39
N LEU A 6 11.15 17.07 -12.14
CA LEU A 6 12.01 17.39 -11.01
C LEU A 6 13.21 16.44 -10.88
N HIS A 7 13.04 15.14 -11.17
CA HIS A 7 14.13 14.15 -11.08
C HIS A 7 15.26 14.37 -12.13
N ASN A 8 15.00 15.14 -13.21
CA ASN A 8 15.99 15.54 -14.19
C ASN A 8 16.67 16.87 -13.82
N HIS A 9 16.17 17.56 -12.78
CA HIS A 9 16.76 18.84 -12.38
C HIS A 9 18.07 18.63 -11.61
N LYS A 10 19.09 19.43 -11.93
CA LYS A 10 20.43 19.34 -11.31
C LYS A 10 20.42 19.44 -9.79
N ASP A 11 19.46 20.18 -9.22
CA ASP A 11 19.35 20.42 -7.78
C ASP A 11 18.41 19.43 -7.08
N PHE A 12 17.91 18.39 -7.78
CA PHE A 12 17.01 17.41 -7.17
C PHE A 12 17.61 16.75 -5.93
N SER A 13 18.86 16.29 -6.02
CA SER A 13 19.56 15.69 -4.86
C SER A 13 19.69 16.68 -3.69
N ALA A 14 20.05 17.94 -3.95
CA ALA A 14 20.17 18.97 -2.92
C ALA A 14 18.81 19.29 -2.26
N LEU A 15 17.71 19.30 -3.04
CA LEU A 15 16.37 19.48 -2.52
C LEU A 15 15.97 18.38 -1.53
N LEU A 16 16.36 17.13 -1.81
CA LEU A 16 16.09 16.00 -0.90
C LEU A 16 16.81 16.17 0.44
N ASP A 17 18.08 16.68 0.43
CA ASP A 17 18.83 16.98 1.66
C ASP A 17 18.20 18.13 2.46
N ILE A 18 17.76 19.18 1.78
CA ILE A 18 17.05 20.30 2.42
C ILE A 18 15.80 19.79 3.11
N LEU A 19 15.00 18.98 2.44
CA LEU A 19 13.79 18.39 3.01
C LEU A 19 14.07 17.44 4.19
N GLU A 20 15.14 16.65 4.15
CA GLU A 20 15.58 15.87 5.32
C GLU A 20 15.89 16.79 6.49
N GLY A 21 16.61 17.88 6.26
CA GLY A 21 16.95 18.86 7.30
C GLY A 21 15.71 19.58 7.89
N GLU A 22 14.72 19.89 7.04
CA GLU A 22 13.49 20.59 7.48
C GLU A 22 12.49 19.66 8.19
N THR A 23 12.39 18.41 7.76
CA THR A 23 11.32 17.49 8.19
C THR A 23 11.78 16.37 9.11
N GLY A 24 13.09 16.08 9.13
CA GLY A 24 13.66 14.91 9.80
C GLY A 24 13.38 13.58 9.08
N ILE A 25 12.67 13.60 7.95
CA ILE A 25 12.41 12.42 7.11
C ILE A 25 13.67 12.14 6.29
N LYS A 26 14.14 10.89 6.28
CA LYS A 26 15.32 10.50 5.51
C LYS A 26 15.21 10.84 4.02
N ALA A 27 16.24 11.44 3.44
CA ALA A 27 16.25 11.85 2.02
C ALA A 27 15.92 10.69 1.07
N GLY A 28 16.37 9.47 1.36
CA GLY A 28 16.00 8.28 0.58
C GLY A 28 14.50 7.91 0.65
N LEU A 29 13.81 8.21 1.77
CA LEU A 29 12.35 8.07 1.85
C LEU A 29 11.64 9.14 1.03
N ILE A 30 12.12 10.38 1.09
CA ILE A 30 11.59 11.51 0.32
C ILE A 30 11.75 11.26 -1.18
N GLU A 31 12.89 10.72 -1.59
CA GLU A 31 13.13 10.31 -2.96
C GLU A 31 12.15 9.20 -3.40
N LYS A 32 12.00 8.16 -2.58
CA LYS A 32 11.07 7.07 -2.90
C LYS A 32 9.61 7.53 -2.93
N ASP A 33 9.21 8.47 -2.08
CA ASP A 33 7.91 9.13 -2.09
C ASP A 33 7.65 9.85 -3.41
N TYR A 34 8.65 10.53 -3.95
CA TYR A 34 8.60 11.16 -5.27
C TYR A 34 8.39 10.12 -6.38
N TRP A 35 9.12 9.01 -6.33
CA TRP A 35 9.02 7.97 -7.35
C TRP A 35 7.69 7.21 -7.32
N ILE A 36 7.06 7.06 -6.15
CA ILE A 36 5.68 6.53 -6.05
C ILE A 36 4.71 7.44 -6.82
N MET A 37 4.77 8.75 -6.60
CA MET A 37 3.95 9.72 -7.34
C MET A 37 4.25 9.66 -8.85
N GLN A 38 5.54 9.64 -9.25
CA GLN A 38 5.96 9.59 -10.66
C GLN A 38 5.46 8.33 -11.36
N VAL A 39 5.48 7.17 -10.68
CA VAL A 39 4.94 5.93 -11.25
C VAL A 39 3.44 6.04 -11.48
N LEU A 40 2.67 6.52 -10.49
CA LEU A 40 1.22 6.69 -10.65
C LEU A 40 0.87 7.69 -11.76
N TYR A 41 1.59 8.81 -11.84
CA TYR A 41 1.46 9.76 -12.93
C TYR A 41 1.77 9.12 -14.28
N GLY A 42 2.87 8.36 -14.38
CA GLY A 42 3.27 7.68 -15.60
C GLY A 42 2.23 6.68 -16.10
N LEU A 43 1.62 5.90 -15.20
CA LEU A 43 0.52 4.98 -15.54
C LEU A 43 -0.68 5.75 -16.09
N ASN A 44 -1.08 6.87 -15.46
CA ASN A 44 -2.12 7.77 -15.98
C ASN A 44 -1.78 8.32 -17.37
N LYS A 45 -0.53 8.78 -17.56
CA LYS A 45 -0.04 9.31 -18.83
C LYS A 45 -0.05 8.29 -19.98
N MET A 46 0.13 7.01 -19.63
CA MET A 46 0.00 5.88 -20.57
C MET A 46 -1.46 5.56 -20.91
N GLY A 47 -2.43 6.20 -20.27
CA GLY A 47 -3.86 5.91 -20.45
C GLY A 47 -4.32 4.60 -19.83
N LEU A 48 -3.55 4.04 -18.87
CA LEU A 48 -3.97 2.85 -18.14
C LEU A 48 -5.04 3.24 -17.13
N ASP A 49 -6.15 2.51 -17.15
CA ASP A 49 -7.20 2.64 -16.13
C ASP A 49 -6.84 1.80 -14.91
N PHE A 50 -6.80 2.42 -13.72
CA PHE A 50 -6.42 1.72 -12.51
C PHE A 50 -7.06 2.28 -11.24
N GLU A 51 -7.11 1.45 -10.21
CA GLU A 51 -7.48 1.82 -8.84
C GLU A 51 -6.35 1.48 -7.87
N LEU A 52 -6.05 2.44 -6.98
CA LEU A 52 -5.05 2.32 -5.92
C LEU A 52 -5.70 1.84 -4.62
N LYS A 53 -5.07 0.87 -3.95
CA LYS A 53 -5.51 0.34 -2.65
C LYS A 53 -4.35 0.24 -1.65
N GLY A 54 -4.60 -0.39 -0.52
CA GLY A 54 -3.57 -0.73 0.46
C GLY A 54 -2.97 0.47 1.19
N GLY A 55 -1.74 0.30 1.67
CA GLY A 55 -1.05 1.30 2.48
C GLY A 55 -0.75 2.59 1.73
N THR A 56 -0.43 2.52 0.44
CA THR A 56 -0.13 3.70 -0.39
C THR A 56 -1.38 4.55 -0.63
N SER A 57 -2.56 3.93 -0.81
CA SER A 57 -3.84 4.66 -0.83
C SER A 57 -4.09 5.40 0.49
N LEU A 58 -3.84 4.75 1.64
CA LEU A 58 -4.05 5.35 2.95
C LEU A 58 -3.05 6.47 3.26
N SER A 59 -1.76 6.32 2.89
CA SER A 59 -0.71 7.31 3.20
C SER A 59 -0.72 8.48 2.23
N LYS A 60 -0.78 8.22 0.93
CA LYS A 60 -0.65 9.24 -0.13
C LYS A 60 -1.98 9.81 -0.57
N GLY A 61 -3.02 8.98 -0.65
CA GLY A 61 -4.36 9.39 -1.03
C GLY A 61 -5.09 10.08 0.12
N TYR A 62 -5.43 9.32 1.14
CA TYR A 62 -6.26 9.82 2.25
C TYR A 62 -5.46 10.53 3.37
N ARG A 63 -4.13 10.32 3.45
CA ARG A 63 -3.27 10.88 4.50
C ARG A 63 -3.70 10.46 5.92
N ILE A 64 -4.21 9.23 6.05
CA ILE A 64 -4.69 8.67 7.32
C ILE A 64 -3.54 8.06 8.11
N ILE A 65 -2.53 7.49 7.44
CA ILE A 65 -1.37 6.87 8.09
C ILE A 65 -0.10 7.66 7.85
N ASP A 66 0.72 7.80 8.90
CA ASP A 66 2.00 8.52 8.90
C ASP A 66 3.20 7.55 8.93
N ARG A 67 3.02 6.36 8.37
CA ARG A 67 4.10 5.43 8.06
C ARG A 67 4.33 5.34 6.56
N PHE A 68 5.58 5.10 6.19
CA PHE A 68 5.92 4.92 4.79
C PHE A 68 5.33 3.61 4.25
N SER A 69 4.68 3.68 3.10
CA SER A 69 4.22 2.53 2.32
C SER A 69 5.04 2.48 1.04
N GLU A 70 5.84 1.42 0.89
CA GLU A 70 6.86 1.33 -0.16
C GLU A 70 6.37 0.69 -1.45
N ASP A 71 5.26 -0.05 -1.36
CA ASP A 71 4.69 -0.79 -2.47
C ASP A 71 3.43 -0.09 -2.96
N ILE A 72 3.17 -0.20 -4.26
CA ILE A 72 1.95 0.28 -4.89
C ILE A 72 1.03 -0.92 -5.11
N ASP A 73 0.05 -1.09 -4.21
CA ASP A 73 -1.03 -2.07 -4.36
C ASP A 73 -2.08 -1.50 -5.31
N ILE A 74 -2.29 -2.15 -6.45
CA ILE A 74 -3.06 -1.55 -7.53
C ILE A 74 -3.87 -2.59 -8.31
N TYR A 75 -5.05 -2.20 -8.78
CA TYR A 75 -5.75 -2.91 -9.83
C TYR A 75 -5.60 -2.12 -11.13
N ILE A 76 -4.94 -2.69 -12.12
CA ILE A 76 -4.82 -2.11 -13.46
C ILE A 76 -5.69 -2.93 -14.40
N HIS A 77 -6.68 -2.28 -15.05
CA HIS A 77 -7.54 -2.95 -16.00
C HIS A 77 -6.77 -3.33 -17.26
N PRO A 78 -6.79 -4.61 -17.67
CA PRO A 78 -6.19 -5.03 -18.92
C PRO A 78 -6.85 -4.32 -20.11
N PRO A 79 -6.08 -3.89 -21.12
CA PRO A 79 -6.66 -3.44 -22.38
C PRO A 79 -7.60 -4.50 -22.95
N PRO A 80 -8.80 -4.13 -23.44
CA PRO A 80 -9.81 -5.09 -23.90
C PRO A 80 -9.32 -6.05 -24.99
N GLU A 81 -8.41 -5.59 -25.84
CA GLU A 81 -7.81 -6.37 -26.91
C GLU A 81 -6.99 -7.57 -26.44
N LEU A 82 -6.52 -7.56 -25.18
CA LEU A 82 -5.80 -8.70 -24.61
C LEU A 82 -6.74 -9.85 -24.19
N GLY A 83 -8.05 -9.60 -24.08
CA GLY A 83 -9.05 -10.60 -23.75
C GLY A 83 -8.82 -11.32 -22.42
N VAL A 84 -8.20 -10.62 -21.44
CA VAL A 84 -7.88 -11.18 -20.13
C VAL A 84 -9.15 -11.37 -19.30
N ASN A 85 -9.28 -12.53 -18.66
CA ASN A 85 -10.37 -12.76 -17.72
C ASN A 85 -10.04 -12.18 -16.33
N GLU A 86 -10.64 -11.05 -16.00
CA GLU A 86 -10.44 -10.31 -14.74
C GLU A 86 -11.12 -10.97 -13.52
N ASN A 87 -12.01 -11.95 -13.73
CA ASN A 87 -12.64 -12.67 -12.64
C ASN A 87 -11.62 -13.57 -11.91
N SER A 88 -11.09 -13.10 -10.80
CA SER A 88 -10.11 -13.80 -9.96
C SER A 88 -10.60 -15.16 -9.42
N LYS A 89 -11.93 -15.40 -9.41
CA LYS A 89 -12.54 -16.69 -9.04
C LYS A 89 -12.56 -17.70 -10.18
N ASN A 90 -12.28 -17.29 -11.41
CA ASN A 90 -12.18 -18.21 -12.55
C ASN A 90 -10.82 -18.93 -12.55
N THR A 91 -10.84 -20.19 -12.15
CA THR A 91 -9.64 -21.04 -12.03
C THR A 91 -9.38 -21.91 -13.25
N LYS A 92 -10.15 -21.74 -14.35
CA LYS A 92 -9.89 -22.48 -15.60
C LYS A 92 -8.54 -22.08 -16.19
N THR A 93 -7.80 -23.06 -16.70
CA THR A 93 -6.42 -22.90 -17.24
C THR A 93 -6.31 -21.70 -18.19
N LYS A 94 -7.22 -21.57 -19.17
CA LYS A 94 -7.22 -20.44 -20.11
C LYS A 94 -7.28 -19.06 -19.41
N ALA A 95 -8.05 -18.93 -18.31
CA ALA A 95 -8.17 -17.69 -17.58
C ALA A 95 -6.90 -17.40 -16.75
N VAL A 96 -6.33 -18.43 -16.14
CA VAL A 96 -5.08 -18.35 -15.37
C VAL A 96 -3.91 -17.97 -16.27
N ASP A 97 -3.74 -18.66 -17.42
CA ASP A 97 -2.71 -18.36 -18.42
C ASP A 97 -2.86 -16.93 -18.98
N GLY A 98 -4.10 -16.49 -19.21
CA GLY A 98 -4.38 -15.13 -19.65
C GLY A 98 -3.90 -14.09 -18.66
N ARG A 99 -4.15 -14.27 -17.36
CA ARG A 99 -3.69 -13.38 -16.30
C ARG A 99 -2.15 -13.38 -16.17
N LYS A 100 -1.51 -14.57 -16.26
CA LYS A 100 -0.05 -14.66 -16.26
C LYS A 100 0.55 -13.84 -17.40
N LYS A 101 0.09 -14.07 -18.63
CA LYS A 101 0.56 -13.34 -19.82
C LYS A 101 0.33 -11.83 -19.70
N TYR A 102 -0.75 -11.42 -19.03
CA TYR A 102 -1.03 -10.02 -18.79
C TYR A 102 0.03 -9.36 -17.91
N TYR A 103 0.49 -10.00 -16.82
CA TYR A 103 1.56 -9.44 -16.00
C TYR A 103 2.88 -9.36 -16.74
N ASP A 104 3.20 -10.33 -17.60
CA ASP A 104 4.38 -10.29 -18.45
C ASP A 104 4.26 -9.13 -19.45
N TRP A 105 3.11 -8.99 -20.10
CA TRP A 105 2.81 -7.86 -20.98
C TRP A 105 2.92 -6.52 -20.27
N LEU A 106 2.38 -6.40 -19.07
CA LEU A 106 2.41 -5.15 -18.28
C LEU A 106 3.87 -4.76 -17.96
N ALA A 107 4.71 -5.70 -17.55
CA ALA A 107 6.13 -5.46 -17.31
C ALA A 107 6.88 -5.00 -18.57
N GLU A 108 6.53 -5.53 -19.73
CA GLU A 108 7.14 -5.14 -21.02
C GLU A 108 6.68 -3.76 -21.49
N HIS A 109 5.41 -3.39 -21.25
CA HIS A 109 4.80 -2.20 -21.86
C HIS A 109 4.85 -0.95 -20.96
N ILE A 110 4.99 -1.08 -19.65
CA ILE A 110 5.15 0.09 -18.76
C ILE A 110 6.36 0.90 -19.24
N THR A 111 6.12 2.18 -19.55
CA THR A 111 7.16 3.14 -19.95
C THR A 111 6.92 4.45 -19.22
N ILE A 112 7.76 4.73 -18.22
CA ILE A 112 7.64 5.87 -17.33
C ILE A 112 8.98 6.62 -17.33
N ASP A 113 8.93 7.94 -17.48
CA ASP A 113 10.13 8.78 -17.48
C ASP A 113 10.92 8.62 -16.18
N GLY A 114 12.25 8.43 -16.30
CA GLY A 114 13.16 8.20 -15.19
C GLY A 114 13.19 6.75 -14.67
N ILE A 115 12.31 5.85 -15.13
CA ILE A 115 12.43 4.42 -14.85
C ILE A 115 13.44 3.80 -15.82
N VAL A 116 14.56 3.32 -15.29
CA VAL A 116 15.71 2.81 -16.06
C VAL A 116 15.65 1.30 -16.31
N ALA A 117 14.94 0.56 -15.50
CA ALA A 117 14.71 -0.88 -15.71
C ALA A 117 13.38 -1.33 -15.11
N LYS A 118 12.82 -2.35 -15.70
CA LYS A 118 11.57 -2.97 -15.28
C LYS A 118 11.69 -4.48 -15.43
N GLU A 119 11.20 -5.20 -14.42
CA GLU A 119 11.30 -6.65 -14.39
C GLU A 119 10.12 -7.28 -13.64
N ARG A 120 9.79 -8.51 -13.97
CA ARG A 120 8.83 -9.30 -13.18
C ARG A 120 9.45 -9.63 -11.83
N ASP A 121 8.66 -9.48 -10.77
CA ASP A 121 9.02 -9.94 -9.42
C ASP A 121 8.08 -11.07 -9.01
N THR A 122 8.44 -12.29 -9.38
CA THR A 122 7.59 -13.47 -9.20
C THR A 122 7.42 -13.90 -7.75
N GLU A 123 8.16 -13.32 -6.79
CA GLU A 123 7.93 -13.52 -5.35
C GLU A 123 6.54 -13.00 -4.92
N PHE A 124 5.99 -12.06 -5.68
CA PHE A 124 4.68 -11.44 -5.45
C PHE A 124 3.57 -12.00 -6.35
N ASP A 125 3.87 -13.03 -7.13
CA ASP A 125 2.86 -13.71 -7.93
C ASP A 125 2.01 -14.66 -7.07
N ASP A 126 0.71 -14.68 -7.32
CA ASP A 126 -0.13 -15.82 -6.93
C ASP A 126 0.13 -16.97 -7.89
N LEU A 127 1.07 -17.84 -7.54
CA LEU A 127 1.54 -18.91 -8.42
C LEU A 127 0.46 -19.95 -8.76
N GLU A 128 -0.63 -20.00 -8.00
CA GLU A 128 -1.71 -20.97 -8.24
C GLU A 128 -2.70 -20.48 -9.32
N TYR A 129 -3.13 -19.21 -9.21
CA TYR A 129 -4.20 -18.69 -10.08
C TYR A 129 -3.87 -17.34 -10.72
N TYR A 130 -2.69 -16.79 -10.50
CA TYR A 130 -2.26 -15.48 -11.00
C TYR A 130 -3.31 -14.37 -10.75
N ARG A 131 -3.86 -14.33 -9.52
CA ARG A 131 -4.76 -13.26 -9.08
C ARG A 131 -4.01 -11.98 -8.77
N SER A 132 -2.71 -12.08 -8.50
CA SER A 132 -1.76 -10.96 -8.37
C SER A 132 -0.44 -11.28 -9.02
N GLY A 133 0.32 -10.23 -9.36
CA GLY A 133 1.65 -10.33 -9.92
C GLY A 133 2.48 -9.09 -9.61
N GLY A 134 3.79 -9.29 -9.35
CA GLY A 134 4.74 -8.24 -9.02
C GLY A 134 5.52 -7.72 -10.23
N ILE A 135 5.73 -6.40 -10.28
CA ILE A 135 6.60 -5.74 -11.25
C ILE A 135 7.51 -4.79 -10.50
N ARG A 136 8.83 -4.92 -10.68
CA ARG A 136 9.84 -3.99 -10.14
C ARG A 136 10.15 -2.91 -11.15
N LEU A 137 10.04 -1.66 -10.70
CA LEU A 137 10.40 -0.47 -11.45
C LEU A 137 11.63 0.14 -10.78
N LYS A 138 12.77 0.15 -11.50
CA LYS A 138 14.04 0.67 -11.00
C LYS A 138 14.27 2.07 -11.53
N TYR A 139 14.74 2.96 -10.67
CA TYR A 139 15.16 4.31 -10.98
C TYR A 139 16.60 4.54 -10.54
N GLU A 140 17.24 5.60 -11.00
CA GLU A 140 18.56 5.97 -10.56
C GLU A 140 18.49 6.69 -9.21
N ASN A 141 18.93 6.02 -8.14
CA ASN A 141 18.90 6.59 -6.79
C ASN A 141 19.90 7.76 -6.68
N LYS A 142 19.42 8.89 -6.15
CA LYS A 142 20.26 10.06 -5.84
C LYS A 142 20.67 10.10 -4.36
N LYS A 143 20.03 9.26 -3.52
CA LYS A 143 20.29 9.15 -2.08
C LYS A 143 20.57 7.72 -1.66
N ASP A 144 21.23 7.59 -0.51
CA ASP A 144 21.48 6.30 0.09
C ASP A 144 20.19 5.59 0.42
N GLN A 145 20.22 4.28 0.23
CA GLN A 145 19.09 3.43 0.54
C GLN A 145 18.83 3.40 2.05
N VAL A 146 17.58 3.58 2.43
CA VAL A 146 17.17 3.44 3.83
C VAL A 146 17.13 1.95 4.19
N GLU A 147 17.71 1.60 5.33
CA GLU A 147 17.74 0.23 5.83
C GLU A 147 16.33 -0.38 5.88
N GLY A 148 16.19 -1.59 5.39
CA GLY A 148 14.92 -2.33 5.32
C GLY A 148 14.02 -1.95 4.14
N LEU A 149 14.41 -1.01 3.26
CA LEU A 149 13.70 -0.65 2.04
C LEU A 149 14.46 -1.08 0.79
N LYS A 150 13.75 -1.51 -0.25
CA LYS A 150 14.36 -1.81 -1.56
C LYS A 150 14.51 -0.54 -2.39
N ALA A 151 15.61 -0.42 -3.14
CA ALA A 151 15.92 0.70 -4.04
C ALA A 151 15.14 0.58 -5.38
N SER A 152 13.81 0.40 -5.29
CA SER A 152 12.93 0.26 -6.46
C SER A 152 11.48 0.43 -5.99
N ILE A 153 10.57 0.68 -6.92
CA ILE A 153 9.13 0.63 -6.64
C ILE A 153 8.61 -0.76 -7.00
N LEU A 154 7.95 -1.43 -6.06
CA LEU A 154 7.16 -2.61 -6.35
C LEU A 154 5.75 -2.16 -6.75
N LEU A 155 5.34 -2.56 -7.93
CA LEU A 155 3.96 -2.50 -8.38
C LEU A 155 3.35 -3.89 -8.17
N GLU A 156 2.51 -4.04 -7.14
CA GLU A 156 1.77 -5.27 -6.87
C GLU A 156 0.38 -5.14 -7.51
N ALA A 157 0.29 -5.61 -8.76
CA ALA A 157 -0.94 -5.57 -9.52
C ALA A 157 -1.81 -6.80 -9.24
N GLY A 158 -3.11 -6.59 -9.04
CA GLY A 158 -4.02 -7.69 -8.73
C GLY A 158 -5.44 -7.48 -9.25
N PHE A 159 -6.20 -8.57 -9.38
CA PHE A 159 -7.60 -8.57 -9.83
C PHE A 159 -8.59 -8.59 -8.66
N ASP A 160 -8.30 -7.83 -7.61
CA ASP A 160 -9.20 -7.70 -6.47
C ASP A 160 -10.05 -6.42 -6.61
N THR A 161 -11.33 -6.51 -6.32
CA THR A 161 -12.28 -5.39 -6.46
C THR A 161 -11.88 -4.20 -5.58
N VAL A 162 -11.83 -3.02 -6.16
CA VAL A 162 -11.43 -1.75 -5.52
C VAL A 162 -12.57 -0.71 -5.62
N ILE A 163 -13.78 -1.15 -5.28
CA ILE A 163 -15.01 -0.33 -5.29
C ILE A 163 -15.68 -0.45 -3.92
N PRO A 164 -16.16 0.67 -3.34
CA PRO A 164 -16.13 2.04 -3.89
C PRO A 164 -14.75 2.68 -3.83
N ASN A 165 -14.51 3.67 -4.70
CA ASN A 165 -13.30 4.47 -4.70
C ASN A 165 -13.61 5.96 -4.86
N ARG A 166 -12.62 6.81 -4.59
CA ARG A 166 -12.69 8.26 -4.76
C ARG A 166 -11.48 8.74 -5.55
N LYS A 167 -11.70 9.68 -6.44
CA LYS A 167 -10.63 10.34 -7.19
C LYS A 167 -9.88 11.33 -6.29
N ILE A 168 -8.58 11.14 -6.17
CA ILE A 168 -7.70 11.98 -5.33
C ILE A 168 -6.44 12.32 -6.13
N THR A 169 -5.94 13.55 -5.98
CA THR A 169 -4.64 13.94 -6.53
C THR A 169 -3.54 13.52 -5.57
N ILE A 170 -2.60 12.71 -6.05
CA ILE A 170 -1.44 12.26 -5.28
C ILE A 170 -0.23 13.11 -5.67
N SER A 171 0.38 13.74 -4.67
CA SER A 171 1.60 14.51 -4.76
C SER A 171 2.75 13.85 -3.98
N SER A 172 3.92 14.50 -3.95
CA SER A 172 5.07 14.08 -3.17
C SER A 172 5.68 15.26 -2.42
N TRP A 173 6.38 14.98 -1.32
CA TRP A 173 7.07 16.02 -0.55
C TRP A 173 8.08 16.80 -1.41
N ALA A 174 8.84 16.08 -2.25
CA ALA A 174 9.83 16.71 -3.11
C ALA A 174 9.17 17.59 -4.19
N TYR A 175 8.06 17.14 -4.79
CA TYR A 175 7.32 17.94 -5.75
C TYR A 175 6.74 19.20 -5.11
N ASP A 176 6.04 19.05 -3.98
CA ASP A 176 5.38 20.16 -3.29
C ASP A 176 6.38 21.25 -2.88
N LYS A 177 7.58 20.87 -2.45
CA LYS A 177 8.66 21.81 -2.14
C LYS A 177 9.32 22.39 -3.40
N GLY A 178 9.53 21.56 -4.40
CA GLY A 178 10.23 21.95 -5.64
C GLY A 178 9.51 23.06 -6.40
N VAL A 179 8.17 23.00 -6.50
CA VAL A 179 7.37 24.01 -7.23
C VAL A 179 7.41 25.38 -6.60
N GLU A 180 7.83 25.53 -5.33
CA GLU A 180 7.98 26.83 -4.67
C GLU A 180 9.12 27.66 -5.29
N SER A 181 10.14 27.00 -5.90
CA SER A 181 11.37 27.66 -6.32
C SER A 181 11.85 27.26 -7.71
N ILE A 182 11.33 26.18 -8.29
CA ILE A 182 11.79 25.61 -9.56
C ILE A 182 10.59 25.48 -10.52
N GLN A 183 10.78 25.92 -11.77
CA GLN A 183 9.79 25.68 -12.80
C GLN A 183 9.93 24.26 -13.34
N ILE A 184 9.01 23.38 -12.94
CA ILE A 184 9.00 21.94 -13.29
C ILE A 184 7.67 21.53 -13.92
N ILE A 185 7.69 20.40 -14.62
CA ILE A 185 6.46 19.77 -15.14
C ILE A 185 5.62 19.26 -13.98
N ASP A 186 4.31 19.55 -13.99
CA ASP A 186 3.36 18.98 -13.03
C ASP A 186 3.17 17.49 -13.35
N ASN A 187 3.76 16.64 -12.50
CA ASN A 187 3.67 15.19 -12.55
C ASN A 187 2.94 14.59 -11.36
N ARG A 188 2.04 15.37 -10.76
CA ARG A 188 1.12 14.81 -9.75
C ARG A 188 0.17 13.82 -10.41
N ALA A 189 -0.12 12.72 -9.73
CA ALA A 189 -1.09 11.75 -10.22
C ALA A 189 -2.51 12.24 -9.91
N VAL A 190 -3.09 12.99 -10.88
CA VAL A 190 -4.42 13.59 -10.75
C VAL A 190 -5.49 12.53 -10.96
N ASP A 191 -6.64 12.67 -10.29
CA ASP A 191 -7.80 11.79 -10.41
C ASP A 191 -7.50 10.30 -10.16
N THR A 192 -6.49 9.98 -9.35
CA THR A 192 -6.20 8.60 -8.95
C THR A 192 -7.37 8.05 -8.15
N LYS A 193 -7.96 6.97 -8.61
CA LYS A 193 -9.05 6.26 -7.94
C LYS A 193 -8.51 5.54 -6.70
N CYS A 194 -8.73 6.07 -5.51
CA CYS A 194 -8.29 5.49 -4.25
C CYS A 194 -9.42 4.73 -3.56
N TYR A 195 -9.17 3.47 -3.19
CA TYR A 195 -10.14 2.61 -2.50
C TYR A 195 -10.61 3.22 -1.19
N HIS A 196 -11.89 3.12 -0.92
CA HIS A 196 -12.51 3.70 0.28
C HIS A 196 -11.87 3.18 1.57
N PRO A 197 -11.48 4.05 2.53
CA PRO A 197 -10.70 3.65 3.71
C PRO A 197 -11.46 2.70 4.64
N GLY A 198 -12.79 2.79 4.73
CA GLY A 198 -13.62 1.87 5.51
C GLY A 198 -13.57 0.43 4.98
N TYR A 199 -13.55 0.25 3.67
CA TYR A 199 -13.38 -1.08 3.06
C TYR A 199 -11.95 -1.61 3.27
N THR A 200 -10.94 -0.76 3.14
CA THR A 200 -9.55 -1.09 3.47
C THR A 200 -9.43 -1.49 4.95
N PHE A 201 -10.15 -0.82 5.85
CA PHE A 201 -10.20 -1.16 7.28
C PHE A 201 -10.63 -2.61 7.49
N VAL A 202 -11.73 -3.04 6.86
CA VAL A 202 -12.21 -4.44 6.96
C VAL A 202 -11.16 -5.43 6.44
N GLU A 203 -10.47 -5.10 5.34
CA GLU A 203 -9.39 -5.94 4.79
C GLU A 203 -8.19 -6.03 5.74
N LYS A 204 -7.87 -4.95 6.46
CA LYS A 204 -6.85 -4.95 7.51
C LYS A 204 -7.24 -5.84 8.69
N LEU A 205 -8.49 -5.76 9.14
CA LEU A 205 -9.00 -6.66 10.19
C LEU A 205 -8.90 -8.12 9.75
N GLN A 206 -9.32 -8.44 8.52
CA GLN A 206 -9.21 -9.78 7.97
C GLN A 206 -7.76 -10.26 7.90
N THR A 207 -6.85 -9.39 7.46
CA THR A 207 -5.42 -9.70 7.39
C THR A 207 -4.85 -10.02 8.77
N ILE A 208 -5.20 -9.23 9.79
CA ILE A 208 -4.77 -9.45 11.18
C ILE A 208 -5.29 -10.81 11.69
N ALA A 209 -6.59 -11.08 11.59
CA ALA A 209 -7.18 -12.33 12.05
C ALA A 209 -6.54 -13.55 11.39
N LYS A 210 -6.45 -13.53 10.04
CA LYS A 210 -5.86 -14.62 9.26
C LYS A 210 -4.39 -14.84 9.59
N ARG A 211 -3.59 -13.78 9.68
CA ARG A 211 -2.16 -13.87 9.94
C ARG A 211 -1.90 -14.39 11.35
N PHE A 212 -2.59 -13.85 12.35
CA PHE A 212 -2.48 -14.33 13.72
C PHE A 212 -2.75 -15.83 13.81
N ARG A 213 -3.81 -16.33 13.17
CA ARG A 213 -4.14 -17.76 13.15
C ARG A 213 -3.05 -18.61 12.49
N LEU A 214 -2.48 -18.14 11.36
CA LEU A 214 -1.41 -18.84 10.64
C LEU A 214 -0.09 -18.82 11.42
N ASP A 215 0.22 -17.74 12.12
CA ASP A 215 1.42 -17.60 12.94
C ASP A 215 1.38 -18.61 14.12
N GLN A 216 0.21 -18.83 14.72
CA GLN A 216 0.02 -19.86 15.74
C GLN A 216 0.24 -21.30 15.21
N SER A 217 0.17 -21.52 13.89
CA SER A 217 0.41 -22.82 13.24
C SER A 217 1.85 -23.01 12.74
N ASN A 218 2.81 -22.17 13.14
CA ASN A 218 4.23 -22.19 12.71
C ASN A 218 4.46 -21.97 11.21
N GLU A 219 3.55 -21.30 10.50
CA GLU A 219 3.84 -20.83 9.16
C GLU A 219 4.77 -19.59 9.22
N LYS A 220 5.70 -19.48 8.25
CA LYS A 220 6.72 -18.42 8.22
C LYS A 220 6.11 -17.03 8.46
N GLU A 221 6.62 -16.38 9.50
CA GLU A 221 6.28 -15.02 9.84
C GLU A 221 6.62 -14.06 8.67
N LYS A 222 5.68 -13.22 8.30
CA LYS A 222 5.97 -12.18 7.32
C LYS A 222 6.52 -10.94 8.04
N PRO A 223 7.70 -10.44 7.62
CA PRO A 223 8.19 -9.14 8.07
C PRO A 223 7.07 -8.10 7.90
N ASN A 224 6.99 -7.13 8.78
CA ASN A 224 6.02 -6.04 8.66
C ASN A 224 4.55 -6.36 9.01
N PHE A 225 4.24 -7.52 9.57
CA PHE A 225 2.89 -7.84 10.02
C PHE A 225 2.35 -6.81 11.03
N MET A 226 3.20 -6.34 11.95
CA MET A 226 2.81 -5.39 12.98
C MET A 226 2.32 -4.04 12.44
N ARG A 227 2.70 -3.67 11.21
CA ARG A 227 2.19 -2.47 10.53
C ARG A 227 0.66 -2.49 10.36
N GLN A 228 0.04 -3.66 10.29
CA GLN A 228 -1.41 -3.79 10.14
C GLN A 228 -2.15 -3.26 11.38
N TYR A 229 -1.62 -3.48 12.58
CA TYR A 229 -2.18 -2.94 13.82
C TYR A 229 -2.11 -1.42 13.88
N TYR A 230 -0.98 -0.85 13.43
CA TYR A 230 -0.86 0.61 13.31
C TYR A 230 -1.87 1.18 12.30
N ASP A 231 -2.03 0.54 11.15
CA ASP A 231 -3.00 0.98 10.15
C ASP A 231 -4.43 0.96 10.71
N VAL A 232 -4.80 -0.10 11.43
CA VAL A 232 -6.10 -0.21 12.12
C VAL A 232 -6.26 0.88 13.18
N TYR A 233 -5.21 1.15 13.98
CA TYR A 233 -5.21 2.24 14.95
C TYR A 233 -5.50 3.59 14.28
N CYS A 234 -4.80 3.92 13.20
CA CYS A 234 -5.01 5.17 12.46
C CYS A 234 -6.43 5.25 11.87
N LEU A 235 -6.89 4.16 11.25
CA LEU A 235 -8.22 4.07 10.66
C LEU A 235 -9.34 4.23 11.71
N LEU A 236 -9.14 3.74 12.93
CA LEU A 236 -10.08 3.96 14.04
C LEU A 236 -10.06 5.41 14.58
N ASN A 237 -9.14 6.26 14.15
CA ASN A 237 -9.14 7.69 14.42
C ASN A 237 -9.71 8.53 13.26
N ASP A 238 -10.04 7.90 12.15
CA ASP A 238 -10.65 8.57 10.99
C ASP A 238 -12.17 8.54 11.08
N LYS A 239 -12.79 9.73 10.91
CA LYS A 239 -14.24 9.88 11.03
C LYS A 239 -15.02 9.09 9.97
N GLU A 240 -14.53 9.06 8.72
CA GLU A 240 -15.21 8.35 7.63
C GLU A 240 -15.22 6.84 7.88
N VAL A 241 -14.15 6.30 8.47
CA VAL A 241 -14.06 4.90 8.87
C VAL A 241 -15.00 4.61 10.05
N LEU A 242 -15.03 5.49 11.05
CA LEU A 242 -15.93 5.32 12.20
C LEU A 242 -17.40 5.36 11.79
N ASP A 243 -17.77 6.26 10.88
CA ASP A 243 -19.13 6.36 10.35
C ASP A 243 -19.53 5.13 9.50
N PHE A 244 -18.55 4.44 8.89
CA PHE A 244 -18.76 3.23 8.10
C PHE A 244 -18.93 1.98 8.96
N ILE A 245 -18.29 1.90 10.13
CA ILE A 245 -18.39 0.73 11.03
C ILE A 245 -19.84 0.54 11.47
N GLY A 246 -20.35 -0.69 11.34
CA GLY A 246 -21.71 -1.07 11.72
C GLY A 246 -22.78 -0.81 10.67
N THR A 247 -22.43 -0.21 9.51
CA THR A 247 -23.38 -0.08 8.37
C THR A 247 -23.64 -1.44 7.71
N GLU A 248 -24.68 -1.51 6.89
CA GLU A 248 -24.98 -2.72 6.10
C GLU A 248 -23.82 -3.08 5.17
N GLU A 249 -23.21 -2.08 4.54
CA GLU A 249 -22.06 -2.23 3.67
C GLU A 249 -20.84 -2.78 4.41
N TYR A 250 -20.59 -2.31 5.63
CA TYR A 250 -19.53 -2.85 6.49
C TYR A 250 -19.74 -4.35 6.75
N HIS A 251 -20.92 -4.74 7.18
CA HIS A 251 -21.25 -6.14 7.48
C HIS A 251 -21.19 -7.02 6.23
N ALA A 252 -21.73 -6.54 5.11
CA ALA A 252 -21.67 -7.24 3.82
C ALA A 252 -20.22 -7.45 3.36
N HIS A 253 -19.37 -6.41 3.47
CA HIS A 253 -17.97 -6.49 3.08
C HIS A 253 -17.18 -7.42 4.01
N LYS A 254 -17.39 -7.33 5.32
CA LYS A 254 -16.78 -8.23 6.30
C LYS A 254 -17.12 -9.68 6.01
N LYS A 255 -18.37 -10.00 5.77
CA LYS A 255 -18.84 -11.36 5.37
C LYS A 255 -18.18 -11.84 4.07
N LYS A 256 -17.99 -10.93 3.10
CA LYS A 256 -17.35 -11.25 1.80
C LYS A 256 -15.86 -11.53 1.95
N ARG A 257 -15.15 -10.83 2.85
CA ARG A 257 -13.69 -10.83 2.95
C ARG A 257 -13.15 -11.86 3.95
N PHE A 258 -13.82 -12.04 5.06
CA PHE A 258 -13.35 -12.96 6.08
C PHE A 258 -13.56 -14.42 5.64
N PRO A 259 -12.54 -15.30 5.77
CA PRO A 259 -12.76 -16.74 5.74
C PRO A 259 -13.76 -17.14 6.82
N ALA A 260 -14.58 -18.16 6.57
CA ALA A 260 -15.60 -18.61 7.52
C ALA A 260 -15.03 -18.88 8.93
N VAL A 261 -13.87 -19.51 9.01
CA VAL A 261 -13.18 -19.82 10.29
C VAL A 261 -12.83 -18.57 11.10
N ASP A 262 -12.52 -17.46 10.43
CA ASP A 262 -12.20 -16.19 11.11
C ASP A 262 -13.46 -15.35 11.34
N PHE A 263 -14.47 -15.48 10.46
CA PHE A 263 -15.72 -14.74 10.54
C PHE A 263 -16.60 -15.17 11.72
N GLU A 264 -16.58 -16.45 12.06
CA GLU A 264 -17.35 -17.03 13.18
C GLU A 264 -16.84 -16.58 14.56
N ILE A 265 -15.63 -16.06 14.64
CA ILE A 265 -15.05 -15.55 15.88
C ILE A 265 -15.31 -14.04 15.97
N PRO A 266 -16.19 -13.56 16.89
CA PRO A 266 -16.36 -12.12 17.10
C PRO A 266 -15.02 -11.44 17.39
N ILE A 267 -14.79 -10.25 16.84
CA ILE A 267 -13.53 -9.50 17.03
C ILE A 267 -13.24 -9.32 18.54
N ALA A 268 -14.26 -9.05 19.34
CA ALA A 268 -14.14 -8.91 20.80
C ALA A 268 -13.70 -10.19 21.54
N LYS A 269 -13.68 -11.34 20.87
CA LYS A 269 -13.24 -12.63 21.42
C LYS A 269 -12.03 -13.20 20.67
N ASN A 270 -11.53 -12.48 19.67
CA ASN A 270 -10.43 -12.94 18.84
C ASN A 270 -9.10 -12.48 19.44
N GLU A 271 -8.24 -13.43 19.82
CA GLU A 271 -6.92 -13.18 20.41
C GLU A 271 -6.04 -12.27 19.55
N ALA A 272 -6.24 -12.24 18.24
CA ALA A 272 -5.56 -11.31 17.36
C ALA A 272 -5.77 -9.83 17.74
N PHE A 273 -6.88 -9.49 18.38
CA PHE A 273 -7.25 -8.11 18.72
C PHE A 273 -7.24 -7.80 20.22
N ILE A 274 -7.29 -8.80 21.07
CA ILE A 274 -7.33 -8.61 22.53
C ILE A 274 -6.01 -8.97 23.22
N LEU A 275 -5.20 -9.86 22.64
CA LEU A 275 -3.89 -10.30 23.12
C LEU A 275 -3.85 -10.54 24.64
N THR A 276 -4.65 -11.47 25.13
CA THR A 276 -4.70 -11.81 26.56
C THR A 276 -3.48 -12.60 27.02
N ASN A 277 -2.82 -13.32 26.10
CA ASN A 277 -1.59 -14.05 26.39
C ASN A 277 -0.41 -13.05 26.50
N ALA A 278 0.18 -12.97 27.69
CA ALA A 278 1.26 -12.01 27.99
C ALA A 278 2.54 -12.25 27.17
N GLU A 279 2.88 -13.50 26.86
CA GLU A 279 4.07 -13.86 26.10
C GLU A 279 3.91 -13.44 24.64
N VAL A 280 2.75 -13.75 24.02
CA VAL A 280 2.43 -13.33 22.65
C VAL A 280 2.38 -11.80 22.56
N ARG A 281 1.81 -11.13 23.56
CA ARG A 281 1.76 -9.66 23.61
C ARG A 281 3.17 -9.04 23.67
N ALA A 282 4.06 -9.62 24.49
CA ALA A 282 5.44 -9.14 24.62
C ALA A 282 6.23 -9.33 23.31
N ASP A 283 6.07 -10.48 22.65
CA ASP A 283 6.67 -10.77 21.35
C ASP A 283 6.20 -9.79 20.27
N PHE A 284 4.89 -9.55 20.18
CA PHE A 284 4.31 -8.59 19.24
C PHE A 284 4.81 -7.16 19.48
N LYS A 285 4.90 -6.75 20.77
CA LYS A 285 5.48 -5.45 21.14
C LYS A 285 6.94 -5.33 20.69
N ALA A 286 7.74 -6.37 20.90
CA ALA A 286 9.13 -6.39 20.44
C ALA A 286 9.22 -6.25 18.90
N LYS A 287 8.45 -7.04 18.17
CA LYS A 287 8.38 -7.00 16.70
C LYS A 287 7.90 -5.65 16.17
N TYR A 288 6.89 -5.04 16.80
CA TYR A 288 6.42 -3.71 16.44
C TYR A 288 7.53 -2.66 16.54
N ASN A 289 8.32 -2.70 17.60
CA ASN A 289 9.40 -1.75 17.82
C ASN A 289 10.50 -1.84 16.76
N THR A 290 10.70 -2.98 16.10
CA THR A 290 11.69 -3.11 15.00
C THR A 290 11.31 -2.31 13.76
N THR A 291 10.06 -1.91 13.60
CA THR A 291 9.56 -1.18 12.42
C THR A 291 9.67 0.35 12.53
N LYS A 292 10.29 0.87 13.60
CA LYS A 292 10.33 2.30 13.96
C LYS A 292 10.79 3.24 12.84
N ALA A 293 11.77 2.82 12.05
CA ALA A 293 12.35 3.64 10.97
C ALA A 293 11.35 4.06 9.87
N LEU A 294 10.20 3.40 9.80
CA LEU A 294 9.19 3.66 8.77
C LEU A 294 8.16 4.74 9.16
N TYR A 295 8.13 5.16 10.43
CA TYR A 295 7.15 6.11 10.96
C TYR A 295 7.75 7.51 10.98
N TYR A 296 7.40 8.32 9.99
CA TYR A 296 8.02 9.64 9.79
C TYR A 296 7.43 10.76 10.68
N LYS A 297 6.33 10.51 11.38
CA LYS A 297 5.81 11.41 12.45
C LYS A 297 5.91 10.79 13.85
N GLY A 298 6.75 9.77 13.99
CA GLY A 298 6.88 9.01 15.23
C GLY A 298 5.98 7.79 15.27
N GLN A 299 6.44 6.78 16.00
CA GLN A 299 5.72 5.53 16.20
C GLN A 299 4.97 5.58 17.53
N PRO A 300 3.62 5.48 17.54
CA PRO A 300 2.85 5.35 18.78
C PRO A 300 3.31 4.14 19.61
N ASP A 301 3.09 4.18 20.94
CA ASP A 301 3.37 3.01 21.76
C ASP A 301 2.45 1.84 21.40
N PHE A 302 2.96 0.62 21.48
CA PHE A 302 2.21 -0.58 21.15
C PHE A 302 0.93 -0.73 22.00
N ASP A 303 1.00 -0.37 23.28
CA ASP A 303 -0.14 -0.47 24.18
C ASP A 303 -1.22 0.59 23.87
N GLU A 304 -0.83 1.73 23.29
CA GLU A 304 -1.77 2.74 22.78
C GLU A 304 -2.60 2.18 21.63
N LEU A 305 -1.97 1.44 20.68
CA LEU A 305 -2.66 0.80 19.58
C LEU A 305 -3.77 -0.13 20.11
N PHE A 306 -3.42 -1.02 21.06
CA PHE A 306 -4.36 -1.98 21.63
C PHE A 306 -5.43 -1.32 22.51
N THR A 307 -5.11 -0.23 23.18
CA THR A 307 -6.10 0.57 23.91
C THR A 307 -7.15 1.11 22.95
N ARG A 308 -6.73 1.68 21.82
CA ARG A 308 -7.65 2.21 20.80
C ARG A 308 -8.49 1.11 20.16
N ILE A 309 -7.88 0.01 19.76
CA ILE A 309 -8.60 -1.15 19.21
C ILE A 309 -9.62 -1.66 20.22
N GLY A 310 -9.24 -1.82 21.51
CA GLY A 310 -10.09 -2.29 22.60
C GLY A 310 -11.35 -1.43 22.81
N GLN A 311 -11.27 -0.12 22.58
CA GLN A 311 -12.44 0.78 22.64
C GLN A 311 -13.51 0.46 21.61
N HIS A 312 -13.16 -0.21 20.51
CA HIS A 312 -14.04 -0.48 19.38
C HIS A 312 -14.37 -1.95 19.16
N VAL A 313 -13.67 -2.91 19.75
CA VAL A 313 -13.81 -4.36 19.48
C VAL A 313 -15.23 -4.88 19.52
N ASN A 314 -16.11 -4.30 20.34
CA ASN A 314 -17.51 -4.71 20.46
C ASN A 314 -18.38 -4.27 19.28
N ASN A 315 -17.91 -3.32 18.47
CA ASN A 315 -18.61 -2.76 17.31
C ASN A 315 -18.04 -3.27 15.97
N LEU A 316 -16.94 -4.07 16.02
CA LEU A 316 -16.20 -4.51 14.84
C LEU A 316 -16.68 -5.87 14.28
#